data_981f9e1882393eb6ef5f05bbb19d37d6
#
_entry.id   981f9e1882393eb6ef5f05bbb19d37d6
#
_cell.length_a   1.000
_cell.length_b   1.000
_cell.length_c   1.000
_cell.angle_alpha   90.00
_cell.angle_beta   90.00
_cell.angle_gamma   90.00
#
_symmetry.space_group_name_H-M   'P 1'
#
loop_
_entity.id
_entity.type
_entity.pdbx_description
1 polymer ?
#
loop_
_entity_poly.entity_id
_entity_poly.type
_entity_poly.pdbx_seq_one_letter_code
_entity_poly.pdbx_strand_id
1 'polypeptide(L)'
;MYLSVNSTYSKTDCQLAKAEKNDCVVRSISSATGVSYRTAHIFCKEEMGRESKKGVNNLFLSTRFLKAEEEGLKLDSKEFTIRSLGKKEIKNKYKLKGEEIWRKKTIKSFIQSHPKGTYIVMVAKHALTIKDGELLDWDNNKFEPTRKVVSAYQIEQKPEVVQLSLF
;
A
#
# COMPACT_ATOMS: atom_id res chain seq x y z
N MET A 1 -7.46 17.31 -5.13
CA MET A 1 -8.25 17.21 -3.89
C MET A 1 -7.86 15.93 -3.18
N TYR A 2 -7.42 16.00 -1.95
CA TYR A 2 -7.04 14.84 -1.18
C TYR A 2 -8.24 14.42 -0.36
N LEU A 3 -8.84 13.30 -0.71
CA LEU A 3 -9.88 12.70 0.10
C LEU A 3 -9.25 11.59 0.93
N SER A 4 -9.16 11.80 2.22
CA SER A 4 -8.93 10.71 3.15
C SER A 4 -10.24 9.94 3.28
N VAL A 5 -10.36 8.80 2.63
CA VAL A 5 -11.56 7.97 2.70
C VAL A 5 -11.30 6.83 3.67
N ASN A 6 -11.84 6.98 4.86
CA ASN A 6 -11.84 5.93 5.88
C ASN A 6 -13.05 4.98 5.76
N SER A 7 -13.84 5.14 4.71
CA SER A 7 -15.17 4.53 4.64
C SER A 7 -15.17 3.04 4.36
N THR A 8 -14.12 2.51 3.75
CA THR A 8 -14.11 1.11 3.30
C THR A 8 -13.83 0.13 4.44
N TYR A 9 -13.20 0.59 5.52
CA TYR A 9 -12.79 -0.24 6.66
C TYR A 9 -13.00 0.48 7.98
N SER A 10 -14.19 1.02 8.14
CA SER A 10 -14.60 1.52 9.44
C SER A 10 -14.36 0.43 10.49
N LYS A 11 -13.73 0.78 11.59
CA LYS A 11 -13.59 -0.13 12.75
C LYS A 11 -14.94 -0.64 13.25
N THR A 12 -16.03 -0.04 12.80
CA THR A 12 -17.39 -0.46 13.16
C THR A 12 -17.85 -1.69 12.40
N ASP A 13 -17.30 -1.99 11.24
CA ASP A 13 -17.80 -3.03 10.34
C ASP A 13 -17.13 -4.40 10.54
N CYS A 14 -15.97 -4.43 11.22
CA CYS A 14 -15.22 -5.66 11.45
C CYS A 14 -14.79 -5.77 12.92
N GLN A 15 -15.24 -6.80 13.61
CA GLN A 15 -14.88 -7.02 15.03
C GLN A 15 -13.38 -7.18 15.24
N LEU A 16 -12.71 -7.87 14.30
CA LEU A 16 -11.26 -8.02 14.33
C LEU A 16 -10.56 -6.66 14.24
N ALA A 17 -11.00 -5.81 13.31
CA ALA A 17 -10.43 -4.47 13.13
C ALA A 17 -10.65 -3.57 14.36
N LYS A 18 -11.78 -3.73 15.04
CA LYS A 18 -12.05 -2.99 16.30
C LYS A 18 -11.05 -3.33 17.41
N ALA A 19 -10.64 -4.59 17.48
CA ALA A 19 -9.72 -5.09 18.50
C ALA A 19 -8.24 -4.79 18.19
N GLU A 20 -7.92 -4.44 16.94
CA GLU A 20 -6.55 -4.26 16.49
C GLU A 20 -6.02 -2.83 16.65
N LYS A 21 -4.71 -2.73 16.76
CA LYS A 21 -3.92 -1.50 16.80
C LYS A 21 -2.70 -1.65 15.88
N ASN A 22 -2.11 -0.52 15.48
CA ASN A 22 -0.91 -0.50 14.64
C ASN A 22 -1.06 -1.36 13.37
N ASP A 23 -2.23 -1.30 12.77
CA ASP A 23 -2.66 -2.17 11.67
C ASP A 23 -2.65 -1.47 10.31
N CYS A 24 -1.86 -0.40 10.15
CA CYS A 24 -1.80 0.38 8.92
C CYS A 24 -1.43 -0.46 7.68
N VAL A 25 -0.52 -1.43 7.81
CA VAL A 25 -0.15 -2.33 6.71
C VAL A 25 -1.31 -3.26 6.36
N VAL A 26 -1.99 -3.83 7.34
CA VAL A 26 -3.18 -4.67 7.13
C VAL A 26 -4.25 -3.91 6.34
N ARG A 27 -4.52 -2.67 6.75
CA ARG A 27 -5.51 -1.81 6.10
C ARG A 27 -5.08 -1.41 4.71
N SER A 28 -3.80 -1.11 4.52
CA SER A 28 -3.26 -0.75 3.20
C SER A 28 -3.37 -1.91 2.21
N ILE A 29 -3.05 -3.14 2.63
CA ILE A 29 -3.22 -4.33 1.79
C ILE A 29 -4.69 -4.54 1.45
N SER A 30 -5.57 -4.46 2.43
CA SER A 30 -7.01 -4.62 2.22
C SER A 30 -7.57 -3.56 1.25
N SER A 31 -7.21 -2.29 1.43
CA SER A 31 -7.63 -1.19 0.55
C SER A 31 -7.07 -1.32 -0.87
N ALA A 32 -5.80 -1.69 -1.00
CA ALA A 32 -5.15 -1.79 -2.30
C ALA A 32 -5.65 -2.98 -3.13
N THR A 33 -6.00 -4.08 -2.48
CA THR A 33 -6.39 -5.33 -3.14
C THR A 33 -7.89 -5.56 -3.20
N GLY A 34 -8.66 -4.87 -2.36
CA GLY A 34 -10.09 -5.10 -2.21
C GLY A 34 -10.46 -6.39 -1.44
N VAL A 35 -9.46 -7.09 -0.88
CA VAL A 35 -9.75 -8.25 -0.02
C VAL A 35 -10.23 -7.78 1.36
N SER A 36 -10.91 -8.68 2.09
CA SER A 36 -11.40 -8.35 3.42
C SER A 36 -10.25 -8.00 4.39
N TYR A 37 -10.57 -7.22 5.41
CA TYR A 37 -9.62 -6.96 6.50
C TYR A 37 -9.07 -8.25 7.12
N ARG A 38 -9.94 -9.24 7.32
CA ARG A 38 -9.56 -10.54 7.86
C ARG A 38 -8.53 -11.25 6.99
N THR A 39 -8.72 -11.29 5.69
CA THR A 39 -7.77 -11.89 4.74
C THR A 39 -6.42 -11.18 4.79
N ALA A 40 -6.41 -9.85 4.74
CA ALA A 40 -5.19 -9.07 4.86
C ALA A 40 -4.50 -9.25 6.23
N HIS A 41 -5.27 -9.35 7.30
CA HIS A 41 -4.76 -9.61 8.65
C HIS A 41 -4.07 -10.98 8.76
N ILE A 42 -4.70 -12.03 8.24
CA ILE A 42 -4.12 -13.39 8.21
C ILE A 42 -2.83 -13.39 7.39
N PHE A 43 -2.83 -12.76 6.22
CA PHE A 43 -1.65 -12.62 5.38
C PHE A 43 -0.49 -11.94 6.13
N CYS A 44 -0.74 -10.82 6.78
CA CYS A 44 0.30 -10.12 7.56
C CYS A 44 0.81 -10.96 8.72
N LYS A 45 -0.06 -11.72 9.38
CA LYS A 45 0.32 -12.62 10.48
C LYS A 45 1.18 -13.77 9.99
N GLU A 46 0.74 -14.48 8.97
CA GLU A 46 1.37 -15.72 8.50
C GLU A 46 2.58 -15.46 7.61
N GLU A 47 2.51 -14.47 6.74
CA GLU A 47 3.52 -14.21 5.72
C GLU A 47 4.52 -13.10 6.09
N MET A 48 4.17 -12.23 7.04
CA MET A 48 5.03 -11.12 7.51
C MET A 48 5.33 -11.18 9.00
N GLY A 49 4.93 -12.22 9.70
CA GLY A 49 5.20 -12.41 11.12
C GLY A 49 4.57 -11.36 12.03
N ARG A 50 3.47 -10.73 11.61
CA ARG A 50 2.80 -9.72 12.41
C ARG A 50 2.18 -10.33 13.68
N GLU A 51 2.52 -9.77 14.82
CA GLU A 51 1.90 -10.10 16.10
C GLU A 51 0.65 -9.24 16.34
N SER A 52 -0.26 -9.76 17.16
CA SER A 52 -1.48 -9.03 17.56
C SER A 52 -1.15 -7.66 18.14
N LYS A 53 -1.88 -6.62 17.69
CA LYS A 53 -1.73 -5.22 18.12
C LYS A 53 -0.36 -4.58 17.86
N LYS A 54 0.52 -5.25 17.12
CA LYS A 54 1.82 -4.72 16.71
C LYS A 54 1.83 -4.39 15.21
N GLY A 55 2.69 -3.47 14.82
CA GLY A 55 2.94 -3.15 13.43
C GLY A 55 3.67 -4.29 12.69
N VAL A 56 3.68 -4.24 11.37
CA VAL A 56 4.51 -5.12 10.55
C VAL A 56 5.94 -4.60 10.55
N ASN A 57 6.91 -5.49 10.74
CA ASN A 57 8.31 -5.15 10.60
C ASN A 57 8.63 -4.83 9.14
N ASN A 58 9.25 -3.69 8.89
CA ASN A 58 9.57 -3.23 7.53
C ASN A 58 10.46 -4.19 6.74
N LEU A 59 11.36 -4.88 7.41
CA LEU A 59 12.21 -5.89 6.75
C LEU A 59 11.36 -7.06 6.25
N PHE A 60 10.45 -7.57 7.07
CA PHE A 60 9.56 -8.68 6.67
C PHE A 60 8.60 -8.25 5.56
N LEU A 61 8.07 -7.04 5.63
CA LEU A 61 7.22 -6.49 4.58
C LEU A 61 7.97 -6.39 3.25
N SER A 62 9.15 -5.77 3.25
CA SER A 62 9.93 -5.58 2.03
C SER A 62 10.40 -6.91 1.44
N THR A 63 10.82 -7.85 2.27
CA THR A 63 11.22 -9.20 1.84
C THR A 63 10.04 -9.96 1.22
N ARG A 64 8.88 -9.88 1.85
CA ARG A 64 7.69 -10.57 1.33
C ARG A 64 7.17 -9.96 0.03
N PHE A 65 7.22 -8.63 -0.09
CA PHE A 65 6.83 -7.95 -1.33
C PHE A 65 7.85 -8.17 -2.46
N LEU A 66 9.13 -8.24 -2.15
CA LEU A 66 10.15 -8.62 -3.14
C LEU A 66 9.92 -10.04 -3.69
N LYS A 67 9.59 -10.99 -2.81
CA LYS A 67 9.19 -12.33 -3.23
C LYS A 67 7.92 -12.30 -4.10
N ALA A 68 6.93 -11.50 -3.74
CA ALA A 68 5.71 -11.35 -4.51
C ALA A 68 5.94 -10.67 -5.88
N GLU A 69 6.96 -9.83 -6.02
CA GLU A 69 7.37 -9.25 -7.31
C GLU A 69 7.80 -10.33 -8.31
N GLU A 70 8.44 -11.38 -7.83
CA GLU A 70 8.88 -12.52 -8.66
C GLU A 70 7.75 -13.55 -8.89
N GLU A 71 7.02 -13.89 -7.87
CA GLU A 71 6.06 -15.01 -7.88
C GLU A 71 4.60 -14.58 -8.07
N GLY A 72 4.31 -13.29 -7.95
CA GLY A 72 2.95 -12.77 -7.80
C GLY A 72 2.43 -12.92 -6.38
N LEU A 73 1.26 -12.40 -6.14
CA LEU A 73 0.57 -12.44 -4.85
C LEU A 73 -0.83 -13.02 -5.05
N LYS A 74 -1.16 -14.05 -4.29
CA LYS A 74 -2.50 -14.63 -4.25
C LYS A 74 -3.13 -14.39 -2.89
N LEU A 75 -4.25 -13.69 -2.90
CA LEU A 75 -5.06 -13.42 -1.71
C LEU A 75 -6.50 -13.84 -2.00
N ASP A 76 -7.03 -14.76 -1.19
CA ASP A 76 -8.26 -15.49 -1.49
C ASP A 76 -8.13 -16.18 -2.87
N SER A 77 -9.08 -15.97 -3.76
CA SER A 77 -9.06 -16.48 -5.14
C SER A 77 -8.50 -15.47 -6.16
N LYS A 78 -8.04 -14.30 -5.70
CA LYS A 78 -7.56 -13.22 -6.55
C LYS A 78 -6.04 -13.24 -6.65
N GLU A 79 -5.55 -12.98 -7.85
CA GLU A 79 -4.11 -12.87 -8.11
C GLU A 79 -3.73 -11.42 -8.41
N PHE A 80 -2.59 -11.01 -7.87
CA PHE A 80 -2.05 -9.67 -8.02
C PHE A 80 -0.60 -9.72 -8.48
N THR A 81 -0.20 -8.69 -9.24
CA THR A 81 1.20 -8.37 -9.46
C THR A 81 1.60 -7.25 -8.51
N ILE A 82 2.83 -7.32 -8.01
CA ILE A 82 3.45 -6.26 -7.21
C ILE A 82 4.74 -5.83 -7.90
N ARG A 83 4.98 -4.52 -7.89
CA ARG A 83 6.22 -3.93 -8.37
C ARG A 83 6.74 -2.88 -7.38
N SER A 84 7.95 -3.06 -6.89
CA SER A 84 8.63 -2.04 -6.09
C SER A 84 8.99 -0.85 -6.98
N LEU A 85 8.67 0.37 -6.54
CA LEU A 85 9.01 1.57 -7.27
C LEU A 85 10.49 1.94 -7.06
N GLY A 86 11.15 2.34 -8.14
CA GLY A 86 12.55 2.71 -8.14
C GLY A 86 12.79 4.15 -7.65
N LYS A 87 14.07 4.49 -7.46
CA LYS A 87 14.52 5.81 -7.01
C LYS A 87 13.89 6.96 -7.80
N LYS A 88 13.84 6.84 -9.13
CA LYS A 88 13.31 7.90 -10.01
C LYS A 88 11.81 8.12 -9.85
N GLU A 89 11.10 7.12 -9.35
CA GLU A 89 9.65 7.17 -9.15
C GLU A 89 9.26 7.77 -7.80
N ILE A 90 10.07 7.53 -6.75
CA ILE A 90 9.80 7.98 -5.38
C ILE A 90 10.61 9.20 -4.94
N LYS A 91 11.50 9.69 -5.79
CA LYS A 91 12.32 10.88 -5.53
C LYS A 91 12.21 11.88 -6.68
N ASN A 92 12.31 13.15 -6.33
CA ASN A 92 12.47 14.24 -7.29
C ASN A 92 13.95 14.59 -7.46
N LYS A 93 14.32 14.91 -8.69
CA LYS A 93 15.66 15.35 -9.05
C LYS A 93 15.72 16.88 -9.04
N TYR A 94 16.72 17.41 -8.41
CA TYR A 94 17.00 18.84 -8.35
C TYR A 94 18.46 19.10 -8.77
N LYS A 95 18.74 20.30 -9.29
CA LYS A 95 20.09 20.81 -9.45
C LYS A 95 20.35 21.85 -8.38
N LEU A 96 21.41 21.68 -7.61
CA LEU A 96 21.87 22.63 -6.62
C LEU A 96 23.36 22.87 -6.83
N LYS A 97 23.74 24.12 -7.13
CA LYS A 97 25.14 24.53 -7.39
C LYS A 97 25.83 23.65 -8.45
N GLY A 98 25.10 23.27 -9.51
CA GLY A 98 25.62 22.42 -10.59
C GLY A 98 25.61 20.91 -10.32
N GLU A 99 25.29 20.48 -9.11
CA GLU A 99 25.19 19.08 -8.72
C GLU A 99 23.75 18.55 -8.76
N GLU A 100 23.60 17.29 -9.16
CA GLU A 100 22.30 16.61 -9.13
C GLU A 100 22.07 16.05 -7.74
N ILE A 101 20.94 16.43 -7.15
CA ILE A 101 20.48 15.88 -5.87
C ILE A 101 19.10 15.27 -6.01
N TRP A 102 18.87 14.20 -5.26
CA TRP A 102 17.60 13.48 -5.22
C TRP A 102 16.98 13.61 -3.84
N ARG A 103 15.74 14.09 -3.80
CA ARG A 103 14.97 14.22 -2.55
C ARG A 103 13.71 13.39 -2.63
N LYS A 104 13.35 12.75 -1.53
CA LYS A 104 12.11 11.99 -1.41
C LYS A 104 10.91 12.86 -1.77
N LYS A 105 10.02 12.32 -2.59
CA LYS A 105 8.73 12.95 -2.87
C LYS A 105 7.91 13.07 -1.60
N THR A 106 7.12 14.13 -1.49
CA THR A 106 6.02 14.18 -0.55
C THR A 106 4.86 13.32 -1.06
N ILE A 107 3.91 12.97 -0.21
CA ILE A 107 2.66 12.30 -0.65
C ILE A 107 1.99 13.12 -1.75
N LYS A 108 1.91 14.44 -1.58
CA LYS A 108 1.36 15.34 -2.61
C LYS A 108 2.08 15.20 -3.96
N SER A 109 3.39 15.27 -3.95
CA SER A 109 4.21 15.15 -5.17
C SER A 109 4.09 13.75 -5.80
N PHE A 110 3.99 12.71 -4.96
CA PHE A 110 3.78 11.34 -5.42
C PHE A 110 2.44 11.19 -6.16
N ILE A 111 1.35 11.68 -5.59
CA ILE A 111 0.02 11.65 -6.21
C ILE A 111 0.03 12.40 -7.55
N GLN A 112 0.68 13.55 -7.62
CA GLN A 112 0.78 14.34 -8.85
C GLN A 112 1.53 13.59 -9.96
N SER A 113 2.56 12.82 -9.61
CA SER A 113 3.35 12.05 -10.57
C SER A 113 2.76 10.67 -10.89
N HIS A 114 1.84 10.17 -10.06
CA HIS A 114 1.18 8.88 -10.20
C HIS A 114 -0.35 9.03 -10.12
N PRO A 115 -0.98 9.71 -11.09
CA PRO A 115 -2.41 10.01 -11.03
C PRO A 115 -3.30 8.78 -11.29
N LYS A 116 -2.72 7.68 -11.75
CA LYS A 116 -3.38 6.40 -12.04
C LYS A 116 -2.66 5.24 -11.40
N GLY A 117 -3.40 4.19 -11.13
CA GLY A 117 -2.89 2.97 -10.53
C GLY A 117 -3.10 2.89 -9.03
N THR A 118 -2.79 1.74 -8.46
CA THR A 118 -2.93 1.46 -7.03
C THR A 118 -1.57 1.21 -6.41
N TYR A 119 -1.30 1.92 -5.33
CA TYR A 119 -0.01 1.90 -4.65
C TYR A 119 -0.18 1.72 -3.15
N ILE A 120 0.64 0.85 -2.56
CA ILE A 120 0.88 0.83 -1.12
C ILE A 120 2.11 1.70 -0.89
N VAL A 121 1.94 2.77 -0.14
CA VAL A 121 2.99 3.78 0.10
C VAL A 121 3.40 3.76 1.55
N MET A 122 4.70 3.61 1.77
CA MET A 122 5.30 3.67 3.10
C MET A 122 5.85 5.06 3.35
N VAL A 123 5.47 5.63 4.46
CA VAL A 123 6.06 6.83 5.05
C VAL A 123 6.68 6.46 6.39
N ALA A 124 7.33 7.40 7.07
CA ALA A 124 7.93 7.09 8.38
C ALA A 124 6.84 6.58 9.35
N LYS A 125 7.01 5.38 9.86
CA LYS A 125 6.13 4.72 10.85
C LYS A 125 4.66 4.55 10.43
N HIS A 126 4.37 4.59 9.13
CA HIS A 126 3.00 4.45 8.65
C HIS A 126 2.94 3.91 7.21
N ALA A 127 1.88 3.18 6.91
CA ALA A 127 1.53 2.72 5.58
C ALA A 127 0.16 3.25 5.16
N LEU A 128 0.01 3.58 3.90
CA LEU A 128 -1.24 4.07 3.33
C LEU A 128 -1.41 3.56 1.90
N THR A 129 -2.60 3.72 1.37
CA THR A 129 -2.93 3.36 -0.01
C THR A 129 -3.22 4.62 -0.81
N ILE A 130 -2.71 4.66 -2.04
CA ILE A 130 -3.09 5.66 -3.04
C ILE A 130 -3.67 4.90 -4.24
N LYS A 131 -4.89 5.24 -4.61
CA LYS A 131 -5.59 4.61 -5.73
C LYS A 131 -6.14 5.68 -6.67
N ASP A 132 -5.68 5.66 -7.91
CA ASP A 132 -6.09 6.63 -8.95
C ASP A 132 -6.02 8.09 -8.47
N GLY A 133 -4.94 8.43 -7.77
CA GLY A 133 -4.72 9.76 -7.22
C GLY A 133 -5.46 10.08 -5.92
N GLU A 134 -6.27 9.15 -5.41
CA GLU A 134 -6.95 9.30 -4.13
C GLU A 134 -6.13 8.69 -3.00
N LEU A 135 -6.04 9.40 -1.89
CA LEU A 135 -5.44 8.90 -0.68
C LEU A 135 -6.46 8.15 0.16
N LEU A 136 -6.17 6.89 0.45
CA LEU A 136 -6.92 6.05 1.36
C LEU A 136 -6.10 5.83 2.63
N ASP A 137 -6.50 6.50 3.70
CA ASP A 137 -5.89 6.40 5.02
C ASP A 137 -6.97 6.37 6.10
N TRP A 138 -6.63 5.89 7.29
CA TRP A 138 -7.58 5.68 8.40
C TRP A 138 -7.46 6.69 9.51
N ASP A 139 -6.51 7.57 9.43
CA ASP A 139 -6.36 8.64 10.39
C ASP A 139 -6.75 9.97 9.73
N ASN A 140 -8.04 10.24 9.69
CA ASN A 140 -8.61 11.43 9.07
C ASN A 140 -8.08 12.76 9.65
N ASN A 141 -7.55 12.72 10.87
CA ASN A 141 -7.15 13.92 11.60
C ASN A 141 -5.66 14.25 11.47
N LYS A 142 -4.87 13.34 10.88
CA LYS A 142 -3.40 13.47 10.85
C LYS A 142 -2.81 13.39 9.44
N PHE A 143 -3.63 13.62 8.42
CA PHE A 143 -3.13 13.63 7.07
C PHE A 143 -2.17 14.81 6.86
N GLU A 144 -0.93 14.49 6.64
CA GLU A 144 0.12 15.45 6.32
C GLU A 144 0.58 15.23 4.87
N PRO A 145 0.13 16.06 3.91
CA PRO A 145 0.51 15.91 2.50
C PRO A 145 2.00 16.10 2.26
N THR A 146 2.70 16.67 3.22
CA THR A 146 4.14 16.93 3.20
C THR A 146 4.98 15.75 3.72
N ARG A 147 4.37 14.68 4.24
CA ARG A 147 5.10 13.48 4.65
C ARG A 147 5.86 12.88 3.48
N LYS A 148 7.07 12.41 3.76
CA LYS A 148 7.98 11.91 2.74
C LYS A 148 7.72 10.43 2.45
N VAL A 149 7.65 10.08 1.17
CA VAL A 149 7.59 8.70 0.71
C VAL A 149 8.94 8.02 0.92
N VAL A 150 8.95 6.94 1.69
CA VAL A 150 10.15 6.12 1.95
C VAL A 150 10.28 5.02 0.91
N SER A 151 9.19 4.31 0.65
CA SER A 151 9.07 3.28 -0.38
C SER A 151 7.65 3.21 -0.88
N ALA A 152 7.45 2.65 -2.06
CA ALA A 152 6.13 2.44 -2.62
C ALA A 152 6.12 1.19 -3.48
N TYR A 153 4.97 0.53 -3.54
CA TYR A 153 4.72 -0.68 -4.29
C TYR A 153 3.47 -0.49 -5.12
N GLN A 154 3.59 -0.69 -6.42
CA GLN A 154 2.43 -0.73 -7.31
C GLN A 154 1.81 -2.11 -7.24
N ILE A 155 0.49 -2.17 -7.09
CA ILE A 155 -0.27 -3.42 -7.04
C ILE A 155 -1.34 -3.40 -8.13
N GLU A 156 -1.43 -4.49 -8.87
CA GLU A 156 -2.45 -4.65 -9.92
C GLU A 156 -3.07 -6.03 -9.81
N GLN A 157 -4.39 -6.10 -9.88
CA GLN A 157 -5.09 -7.36 -9.97
C GLN A 157 -4.94 -7.94 -11.38
N LYS A 158 -4.56 -9.20 -11.48
CA LYS A 158 -4.58 -9.92 -12.75
C LYS A 158 -6.03 -10.14 -13.20
N PRO A 159 -6.32 -10.02 -14.52
CA PRO A 159 -7.64 -10.34 -15.04
C PRO A 159 -8.01 -11.78 -14.69
N GLU A 160 -9.26 -12.02 -14.30
CA GLU A 160 -9.77 -13.36 -14.16
C GLU A 160 -9.78 -14.03 -15.53
N VAL A 161 -9.16 -15.20 -15.64
CA VAL A 161 -9.26 -16.02 -16.84
C VAL A 161 -10.66 -16.61 -16.88
N VAL A 162 -11.54 -15.99 -17.64
CA VAL A 162 -12.82 -16.59 -17.97
C VAL A 162 -12.52 -17.78 -18.90
N GLN A 163 -12.54 -18.99 -18.35
CA GLN A 163 -12.59 -20.18 -19.18
C GLN A 163 -13.94 -20.14 -19.90
N LEU A 164 -13.92 -19.67 -21.15
CA LEU A 164 -15.02 -19.94 -22.06
C LEU A 164 -15.00 -21.44 -22.31
N SER A 165 -15.86 -22.18 -21.62
CA SER A 165 -16.15 -23.54 -22.00
C SER A 165 -16.84 -23.48 -23.36
N LEU A 166 -16.09 -23.79 -24.39
CA LEU A 166 -16.63 -23.99 -25.74
C LEU A 166 -17.41 -25.32 -25.74
N PHE A 167 -18.71 -25.20 -25.68
CA PHE A 167 -19.63 -26.27 -26.08
C PHE A 167 -20.33 -25.87 -27.34
#